data_9811301bd8ce635df93bb6cff0de65b3
#
_entry.id   9811301bd8ce635df93bb6cff0de65b3
#
_cell.length_a   1.000
_cell.length_b   1.000
_cell.length_c   1.000
_cell.angle_alpha   90.00
_cell.angle_beta   90.00
_cell.angle_gamma   90.00
#
_symmetry.space_group_name_H-M   'P 1'
#
loop_
_entity.id
_entity.type
_entity.pdbx_description
1 polymer ?
#
loop_
_entity_poly.entity_id
_entity_poly.type
_entity_poly.pdbx_seq_one_letter_code
_entity_poly.pdbx_strand_id
1 'polypeptide(L)'
;MNNGNNKAQPFINAGYSQELIQELTDLTAIRETEQNSLSLTQKAKGDGYNPSLDNLRKILERDTRLADKLKYNEFTNEIDISNSINLNGATRLYGVADDALIKEIRLYIAQKYKIDFKKSDIADVMEVVARSNQYNPLRSFLLECEQEYSHLADQKDPFDILRYYLNVKDNQYNRIIFDLFFRGAVAKVFDPSIKFDFVLDLTGEQGVGKTQFFEQLFSDQYFTTVDTLTEKDDKARMVRNWCVFDDEMIATRKASFQVLKRFVTDRKIEFRPPYASSDRRLMKNFVFVRATNQPDYLNDLTGERRFLVAEVFKDNSYRGRKWSEKDRRAFWGAMVTAWRANQTLTLSDSQEHLINTVRERYKVIDDELEALERYLSTTYPERMYFAPINDGLRRTYIYEMMNNGAYLNGNGEEVKIDTAKYGELVPREKMSIALFFKEVFLIDKPTPQQNAKIRLAMRGKHTWEYKKNIKFGRTPTSGFQKVGESE
;
A
#
# COMPACT_ATOMS: atom_id res chain seq x y z
N MET A 1 20.85 14.23 67.56
CA MET A 1 20.91 12.81 67.87
C MET A 1 19.50 12.33 68.25
N ASN A 2 19.02 11.21 67.75
CA ASN A 2 17.72 10.53 67.99
C ASN A 2 16.53 10.92 67.11
N ASN A 3 16.62 10.57 65.84
CA ASN A 3 15.39 10.43 65.02
C ASN A 3 15.20 9.00 64.45
N GLY A 4 16.06 8.03 64.82
CA GLY A 4 15.98 6.64 64.28
C GLY A 4 15.00 5.73 65.01
N ASN A 5 14.66 6.01 66.25
CA ASN A 5 13.92 5.08 67.14
C ASN A 5 12.38 5.17 67.01
N ASN A 6 11.83 6.15 66.29
CA ASN A 6 10.38 6.34 66.29
C ASN A 6 9.64 5.53 65.19
N LYS A 7 10.34 5.03 64.21
CA LYS A 7 9.70 4.30 63.06
C LYS A 7 9.51 2.81 63.34
N ALA A 8 10.32 2.19 64.21
CA ALA A 8 10.22 0.78 64.60
C ALA A 8 9.19 0.53 65.70
N GLN A 9 8.80 1.58 66.46
CA GLN A 9 7.95 1.46 67.66
C GLN A 9 6.55 0.84 67.36
N PRO A 10 5.88 1.13 66.22
CA PRO A 10 4.61 0.47 65.93
C PRO A 10 4.73 -1.04 65.70
N PHE A 11 5.85 -1.49 65.14
CA PHE A 11 6.10 -2.93 64.89
C PHE A 11 6.51 -3.69 66.17
N ILE A 12 7.28 -3.01 67.01
CA ILE A 12 7.61 -3.54 68.33
C ILE A 12 6.35 -3.75 69.17
N ASN A 13 5.46 -2.76 69.15
CA ASN A 13 4.19 -2.83 69.90
C ASN A 13 3.22 -3.89 69.34
N ALA A 14 3.37 -4.27 68.05
CA ALA A 14 2.58 -5.33 67.40
C ALA A 14 3.17 -6.75 67.56
N GLY A 15 4.31 -6.90 68.28
CA GLY A 15 4.89 -8.21 68.61
C GLY A 15 5.69 -8.89 67.49
N TYR A 16 6.17 -8.14 66.51
CA TYR A 16 7.01 -8.68 65.43
C TYR A 16 8.41 -9.04 65.91
N SER A 17 9.04 -10.08 65.34
CA SER A 17 10.42 -10.43 65.62
C SER A 17 11.41 -9.33 65.27
N GLN A 18 12.53 -9.24 66.00
CA GLN A 18 13.57 -8.22 65.74
C GLN A 18 14.13 -8.33 64.32
N GLU A 19 14.28 -9.56 63.79
CA GLU A 19 14.72 -9.76 62.37
C GLU A 19 13.73 -9.19 61.37
N LEU A 20 12.43 -9.41 61.53
CA LEU A 20 11.40 -8.90 60.68
C LEU A 20 11.27 -7.37 60.78
N ILE A 21 11.47 -6.79 61.95
CA ILE A 21 11.50 -5.34 62.18
C ILE A 21 12.69 -4.72 61.46
N GLN A 22 13.86 -5.38 61.51
CA GLN A 22 15.05 -4.92 60.77
C GLN A 22 14.82 -4.96 59.28
N GLU A 23 14.31 -6.06 58.75
CA GLU A 23 14.00 -6.22 57.32
C GLU A 23 12.98 -5.16 56.83
N LEU A 24 11.91 -4.92 57.58
CA LEU A 24 10.92 -3.89 57.28
C LEU A 24 11.50 -2.47 57.35
N THR A 25 12.44 -2.25 58.27
CA THR A 25 13.13 -0.95 58.39
C THR A 25 14.06 -0.70 57.23
N ASP A 26 14.82 -1.72 56.82
CA ASP A 26 15.72 -1.64 55.67
C ASP A 26 14.95 -1.45 54.37
N LEU A 27 13.85 -2.16 54.14
CA LEU A 27 12.94 -1.98 53.03
C LEU A 27 12.32 -0.57 52.99
N THR A 28 12.01 -0.02 54.16
CA THR A 28 11.47 1.34 54.27
C THR A 28 12.53 2.38 53.95
N ALA A 29 13.76 2.19 54.43
CA ALA A 29 14.90 3.08 54.12
C ALA A 29 15.26 3.04 52.64
N ILE A 30 15.23 1.90 51.99
CA ILE A 30 15.43 1.75 50.55
C ILE A 30 14.34 2.50 49.79
N ARG A 31 13.06 2.35 50.15
CA ARG A 31 11.94 3.09 49.55
C ARG A 31 12.06 4.61 49.70
N GLU A 32 12.44 5.08 50.88
CA GLU A 32 12.63 6.51 51.15
C GLU A 32 13.81 7.09 50.31
N THR A 33 14.90 6.31 50.20
CA THR A 33 16.05 6.71 49.37
C THR A 33 15.67 6.79 47.90
N GLU A 34 14.93 5.81 47.38
CA GLU A 34 14.40 5.85 46.00
C GLU A 34 13.45 7.04 45.79
N GLN A 35 12.53 7.31 46.71
CA GLN A 35 11.60 8.45 46.61
C GLN A 35 12.30 9.80 46.66
N ASN A 36 13.32 9.93 47.53
CA ASN A 36 14.13 11.14 47.63
C ASN A 36 14.97 11.38 46.37
N SER A 37 15.41 10.34 45.71
CA SER A 37 16.15 10.43 44.45
C SER A 37 15.33 11.03 43.30
N LEU A 38 13.98 10.91 43.35
CA LEU A 38 13.07 11.44 42.32
C LEU A 38 12.83 12.96 42.43
N SER A 39 13.19 13.59 43.57
CA SER A 39 12.98 15.03 43.85
C SER A 39 11.54 15.48 43.57
N LEU A 40 10.57 14.73 44.09
CA LEU A 40 9.14 15.02 43.92
C LEU A 40 8.72 16.23 44.77
N THR A 41 7.92 17.11 44.20
CA THR A 41 7.35 18.27 44.87
C THR A 41 6.27 17.83 45.84
N GLN A 42 6.45 18.17 47.16
CA GLN A 42 5.50 17.87 48.20
C GLN A 42 4.26 18.80 48.16
N LYS A 43 3.19 18.37 48.80
CA LYS A 43 2.00 19.22 48.99
C LYS A 43 2.35 20.41 49.89
N ALA A 44 1.78 21.56 49.63
CA ALA A 44 1.96 22.76 50.44
C ALA A 44 1.34 22.62 51.86
N LYS A 45 0.32 21.75 52.03
CA LYS A 45 -0.33 21.45 53.28
C LYS A 45 -0.63 19.93 53.35
N GLY A 46 -0.29 19.29 54.45
CA GLY A 46 -0.48 17.84 54.68
C GLY A 46 0.66 16.96 54.13
N ASP A 47 0.62 15.70 54.39
CA ASP A 47 1.62 14.72 53.99
C ASP A 47 1.42 14.26 52.53
N GLY A 48 2.51 13.96 51.85
CA GLY A 48 2.55 13.37 50.54
C GLY A 48 2.91 14.34 49.41
N TYR A 49 2.88 13.83 48.16
CA TYR A 49 3.33 14.55 46.98
C TYR A 49 2.19 15.27 46.25
N ASN A 50 2.52 16.37 45.55
CA ASN A 50 1.57 17.11 44.75
C ASN A 50 1.18 16.29 43.48
N PRO A 51 -0.11 16.15 43.14
CA PRO A 51 -0.55 15.52 41.88
C PRO A 51 -0.31 16.42 40.66
N SER A 52 0.95 16.84 40.43
CA SER A 52 1.34 17.66 39.30
C SER A 52 1.87 16.80 38.14
N LEU A 53 1.70 17.29 36.90
CA LEU A 53 2.26 16.62 35.70
C LEU A 53 3.79 16.56 35.76
N ASP A 54 4.45 17.51 36.42
CA ASP A 54 5.91 17.46 36.65
C ASP A 54 6.33 16.29 37.53
N ASN A 55 5.60 16.04 38.62
CA ASN A 55 5.84 14.87 39.46
C ASN A 55 5.55 13.56 38.70
N LEU A 56 4.49 13.51 37.89
CA LEU A 56 4.19 12.37 37.05
C LEU A 56 5.31 12.11 36.03
N ARG A 57 5.82 13.15 35.40
CA ARG A 57 6.97 13.08 34.48
C ARG A 57 8.20 12.53 35.17
N LYS A 58 8.57 13.07 36.32
CA LYS A 58 9.72 12.58 37.14
C LYS A 58 9.57 11.10 37.51
N ILE A 59 8.35 10.66 37.83
CA ILE A 59 8.08 9.25 38.14
C ILE A 59 8.31 8.38 36.89
N LEU A 60 7.74 8.76 35.73
CA LEU A 60 7.90 7.99 34.50
C LEU A 60 9.34 7.96 33.99
N GLU A 61 10.12 9.03 34.19
CA GLU A 61 11.51 9.13 33.74
C GLU A 61 12.52 8.46 34.69
N ARG A 62 12.22 8.35 35.99
CA ARG A 62 13.25 8.01 37.01
C ARG A 62 12.90 6.85 37.92
N ASP A 63 11.61 6.40 37.94
CA ASP A 63 11.26 5.22 38.71
C ASP A 63 11.90 3.97 38.09
N THR A 64 12.59 3.16 38.91
CA THR A 64 13.37 2.00 38.45
C THR A 64 12.57 0.96 37.63
N ARG A 65 11.25 0.92 37.80
CA ARG A 65 10.36 0.02 37.05
C ARG A 65 9.83 0.63 35.75
N LEU A 66 9.92 1.95 35.60
CA LEU A 66 9.34 2.70 34.46
C LEU A 66 10.40 3.40 33.60
N ALA A 67 11.53 3.78 34.22
CA ALA A 67 12.62 4.49 33.55
C ALA A 67 13.13 3.72 32.31
N ASP A 68 13.33 4.41 31.21
CA ASP A 68 13.83 3.89 29.93
C ASP A 68 13.02 2.73 29.31
N LYS A 69 11.79 2.49 29.83
CA LYS A 69 10.93 1.42 29.34
C LYS A 69 10.02 1.86 28.17
N LEU A 70 9.68 3.14 28.12
CA LEU A 70 8.78 3.71 27.15
C LEU A 70 9.57 4.45 26.07
N LYS A 71 9.44 4.04 24.82
CA LYS A 71 10.07 4.65 23.66
C LYS A 71 9.05 4.98 22.59
N TYR A 72 9.21 6.12 21.94
CA TYR A 72 8.37 6.48 20.80
C TYR A 72 8.95 5.90 19.52
N ASN A 73 8.21 5.03 18.88
CA ASN A 73 8.55 4.47 17.58
C ASN A 73 8.14 5.45 16.49
N GLU A 74 9.11 6.12 15.88
CA GLU A 74 8.88 7.11 14.81
C GLU A 74 8.29 6.49 13.55
N PHE A 75 8.49 5.18 13.35
CA PHE A 75 7.97 4.49 12.18
C PHE A 75 6.48 4.18 12.31
N THR A 76 6.06 3.57 13.42
CA THR A 76 4.65 3.21 13.66
C THR A 76 3.82 4.37 14.23
N ASN A 77 4.49 5.42 14.75
CA ASN A 77 3.88 6.52 15.49
C ASN A 77 3.17 6.08 16.79
N GLU A 78 3.74 5.08 17.46
CA GLU A 78 3.22 4.48 18.70
C GLU A 78 4.28 4.49 19.79
N ILE A 79 3.82 4.28 21.03
CA ILE A 79 4.72 4.10 22.18
C ILE A 79 4.98 2.62 22.31
N ASP A 80 6.24 2.22 22.26
CA ASP A 80 6.68 0.86 22.45
C ASP A 80 7.23 0.64 23.87
N ILE A 81 6.99 -0.57 24.41
CA ILE A 81 7.64 -1.08 25.59
C ILE A 81 8.97 -1.68 25.15
N SER A 82 10.09 -1.01 25.44
CA SER A 82 11.42 -1.42 24.97
C SER A 82 12.04 -2.55 25.81
N ASN A 83 11.59 -2.66 27.06
CA ASN A 83 12.01 -3.72 28.01
C ASN A 83 10.81 -4.15 28.83
N SER A 84 10.87 -5.36 29.43
CA SER A 84 9.78 -5.82 30.28
C SER A 84 9.47 -4.83 31.39
N ILE A 85 8.19 -4.58 31.59
CA ILE A 85 7.66 -3.78 32.70
C ILE A 85 6.96 -4.74 33.69
N ASN A 86 7.35 -4.69 34.97
CA ASN A 86 6.70 -5.47 36.02
C ASN A 86 6.05 -4.52 37.02
N LEU A 87 4.72 -4.45 36.96
CA LEU A 87 3.91 -3.60 37.82
C LEU A 87 2.81 -4.45 38.51
N ASN A 88 2.59 -4.23 39.79
CA ASN A 88 1.47 -4.84 40.53
C ASN A 88 1.39 -6.38 40.41
N GLY A 89 2.53 -7.06 40.22
CA GLY A 89 2.58 -8.50 40.02
C GLY A 89 2.31 -8.96 38.57
N ALA A 90 2.01 -8.06 37.67
CA ALA A 90 1.88 -8.34 36.24
C ALA A 90 3.15 -7.96 35.49
N THR A 91 3.66 -8.84 34.62
CA THR A 91 4.80 -8.59 33.75
C THR A 91 4.30 -8.41 32.35
N ARG A 92 4.61 -7.25 31.74
CA ARG A 92 4.44 -6.99 30.32
C ARG A 92 5.77 -7.10 29.63
N LEU A 93 5.77 -7.87 28.55
CA LEU A 93 6.92 -8.02 27.66
C LEU A 93 6.91 -6.89 26.62
N TYR A 94 7.72 -7.06 25.59
CA TYR A 94 7.75 -6.12 24.44
C TYR A 94 6.39 -5.93 23.80
N GLY A 95 6.18 -4.78 23.17
CA GLY A 95 4.99 -4.51 22.40
C GLY A 95 4.55 -3.07 22.49
N VAL A 96 3.44 -2.75 21.84
CA VAL A 96 2.84 -1.42 21.86
C VAL A 96 2.18 -1.17 23.22
N ALA A 97 2.42 0.01 23.78
CA ALA A 97 1.74 0.45 25.01
C ALA A 97 0.24 0.62 24.75
N ASP A 98 -0.56 -0.08 25.52
CA ASP A 98 -2.01 -0.10 25.42
C ASP A 98 -2.72 0.55 26.62
N ASP A 99 -4.04 0.65 26.51
CA ASP A 99 -4.91 1.16 27.57
C ASP A 99 -4.78 0.39 28.90
N ALA A 100 -4.43 -0.89 28.85
CA ALA A 100 -4.26 -1.68 30.07
C ALA A 100 -2.97 -1.30 30.77
N LEU A 101 -1.88 -1.02 30.04
CA LEU A 101 -0.64 -0.52 30.64
C LEU A 101 -0.86 0.83 31.36
N ILE A 102 -1.64 1.75 30.78
CA ILE A 102 -1.96 3.03 31.41
C ILE A 102 -2.67 2.83 32.76
N LYS A 103 -3.62 1.87 32.82
CA LYS A 103 -4.33 1.52 34.06
C LYS A 103 -3.39 0.90 35.12
N GLU A 104 -2.46 0.04 34.69
CA GLU A 104 -1.47 -0.59 35.57
C GLU A 104 -0.47 0.45 36.13
N ILE A 105 0.01 1.38 35.29
CA ILE A 105 0.85 2.50 35.72
C ILE A 105 0.12 3.36 36.74
N ARG A 106 -1.17 3.68 36.47
CA ARG A 106 -2.00 4.47 37.37
C ARG A 106 -2.09 3.79 38.76
N LEU A 107 -2.42 2.51 38.76
CA LEU A 107 -2.54 1.74 40.03
C LEU A 107 -1.20 1.67 40.75
N TYR A 108 -0.11 1.42 40.05
CA TYR A 108 1.25 1.39 40.63
C TYR A 108 1.62 2.72 41.27
N ILE A 109 1.39 3.85 40.57
CA ILE A 109 1.68 5.19 41.10
C ILE A 109 0.83 5.49 42.36
N ALA A 110 -0.46 5.15 42.32
CA ALA A 110 -1.35 5.34 43.47
C ALA A 110 -0.92 4.53 44.68
N GLN A 111 -0.46 3.30 44.49
CA GLN A 111 0.01 2.44 45.59
C GLN A 111 1.37 2.87 46.16
N LYS A 112 2.36 3.17 45.28
CA LYS A 112 3.74 3.46 45.70
C LYS A 112 3.89 4.90 46.21
N TYR A 113 3.32 5.87 45.48
CA TYR A 113 3.53 7.30 45.75
C TYR A 113 2.36 7.99 46.44
N LYS A 114 1.23 7.29 46.59
CA LYS A 114 -0.01 7.84 47.17
C LYS A 114 -0.54 9.07 46.40
N ILE A 115 -0.35 9.05 45.07
CA ILE A 115 -0.85 10.09 44.16
C ILE A 115 -1.83 9.43 43.21
N ASP A 116 -3.01 10.01 43.02
CA ASP A 116 -3.98 9.58 42.03
C ASP A 116 -3.97 10.57 40.85
N PHE A 117 -3.71 10.07 39.64
CA PHE A 117 -3.74 10.82 38.39
C PHE A 117 -4.92 10.36 37.52
N LYS A 118 -5.42 11.26 36.69
CA LYS A 118 -6.38 10.87 35.65
C LYS A 118 -5.69 10.02 34.59
N LYS A 119 -6.46 9.13 33.93
CA LYS A 119 -5.97 8.31 32.82
C LYS A 119 -5.39 9.18 31.68
N SER A 120 -6.05 10.30 31.37
CA SER A 120 -5.56 11.29 30.39
C SER A 120 -4.20 11.83 30.71
N ASP A 121 -3.99 12.23 31.98
CA ASP A 121 -2.73 12.83 32.41
C ASP A 121 -1.57 11.86 32.25
N ILE A 122 -1.80 10.58 32.59
CA ILE A 122 -0.80 9.53 32.42
C ILE A 122 -0.50 9.32 30.93
N ALA A 123 -1.52 9.24 30.07
CA ALA A 123 -1.34 9.05 28.63
C ALA A 123 -0.55 10.22 28.00
N ASP A 124 -0.90 11.47 28.37
CA ASP A 124 -0.25 12.67 27.87
C ASP A 124 1.23 12.73 28.28
N VAL A 125 1.52 12.47 29.56
CA VAL A 125 2.92 12.50 30.04
C VAL A 125 3.72 11.31 29.53
N MET A 126 3.09 10.12 29.38
CA MET A 126 3.74 8.98 28.72
C MET A 126 4.17 9.32 27.28
N GLU A 127 3.33 10.00 26.52
CA GLU A 127 3.70 10.44 25.16
C GLU A 127 4.88 11.41 25.17
N VAL A 128 4.90 12.38 26.07
CA VAL A 128 6.02 13.33 26.22
C VAL A 128 7.32 12.60 26.59
N VAL A 129 7.28 11.69 27.58
CA VAL A 129 8.46 10.92 28.01
C VAL A 129 8.93 9.97 26.90
N ALA A 130 8.02 9.28 26.25
CA ALA A 130 8.39 8.39 25.13
C ALA A 130 9.02 9.14 23.97
N ARG A 131 8.51 10.35 23.62
CA ARG A 131 9.07 11.20 22.56
C ARG A 131 10.46 11.75 22.89
N SER A 132 10.83 11.90 24.16
CA SER A 132 12.23 12.23 24.52
C SER A 132 13.18 11.03 24.29
N ASN A 133 12.63 9.82 24.16
CA ASN A 133 13.33 8.57 23.87
C ASN A 133 12.88 7.97 22.52
N GLN A 134 12.78 8.81 21.50
CA GLN A 134 12.33 8.36 20.18
C GLN A 134 13.38 7.51 19.47
N TYR A 135 12.93 6.57 18.67
CA TYR A 135 13.77 5.68 17.88
C TYR A 135 13.04 5.20 16.61
N ASN A 136 13.79 4.78 15.61
CA ASN A 136 13.23 4.15 14.42
C ASN A 136 13.88 2.78 14.22
N PRO A 137 13.19 1.69 14.59
CA PRO A 137 13.77 0.34 14.56
C PRO A 137 14.11 -0.13 13.14
N LEU A 138 13.33 0.26 12.13
CA LEU A 138 13.63 -0.08 10.74
C LEU A 138 14.85 0.66 10.20
N ARG A 139 15.00 1.94 10.56
CA ARG A 139 16.22 2.70 10.21
C ARG A 139 17.45 2.07 10.83
N SER A 140 17.39 1.70 12.11
CA SER A 140 18.50 1.01 12.79
C SER A 140 18.84 -0.32 12.11
N PHE A 141 17.82 -1.14 11.83
CA PHE A 141 17.98 -2.41 11.12
C PHE A 141 18.66 -2.22 9.73
N LEU A 142 18.21 -1.25 8.95
CA LEU A 142 18.77 -0.97 7.63
C LEU A 142 20.23 -0.50 7.69
N LEU A 143 20.58 0.32 8.68
CA LEU A 143 21.96 0.78 8.91
C LEU A 143 22.88 -0.37 9.31
N GLU A 144 22.41 -1.26 10.17
CA GLU A 144 23.15 -2.49 10.52
C GLU A 144 23.36 -3.38 9.30
N CYS A 145 22.31 -3.58 8.48
CA CYS A 145 22.41 -4.35 7.24
C CYS A 145 23.43 -3.74 6.26
N GLU A 146 23.44 -2.41 6.11
CA GLU A 146 24.42 -1.70 5.27
C GLU A 146 25.85 -1.92 5.76
N GLN A 147 26.07 -1.78 7.06
CA GLN A 147 27.37 -2.00 7.68
C GLN A 147 27.85 -3.45 7.46
N GLU A 148 27.01 -4.44 7.72
CA GLU A 148 27.34 -5.85 7.50
C GLU A 148 27.64 -6.12 6.04
N TYR A 149 26.81 -5.61 5.11
CA TYR A 149 27.02 -5.79 3.67
C TYR A 149 28.34 -5.19 3.19
N SER A 150 28.75 -4.02 3.70
CA SER A 150 30.01 -3.36 3.34
C SER A 150 31.25 -4.18 3.73
N HIS A 151 31.14 -5.08 4.70
CA HIS A 151 32.21 -5.96 5.17
C HIS A 151 32.21 -7.35 4.52
N LEU A 152 31.24 -7.66 3.64
CA LEU A 152 31.24 -8.94 2.94
C LEU A 152 32.35 -9.01 1.91
N ALA A 153 33.15 -10.08 1.97
CA ALA A 153 34.20 -10.36 1.01
C ALA A 153 33.65 -10.67 -0.40
N ASP A 154 32.44 -11.23 -0.47
CA ASP A 154 31.72 -11.56 -1.71
C ASP A 154 30.33 -10.92 -1.64
N GLN A 155 30.21 -9.75 -2.27
CA GLN A 155 28.96 -9.00 -2.36
C GLN A 155 28.15 -9.53 -3.55
N LYS A 156 27.17 -10.39 -3.25
CA LYS A 156 26.26 -10.90 -4.27
C LYS A 156 25.39 -9.78 -4.84
N ASP A 157 25.10 -9.88 -6.14
CA ASP A 157 24.08 -9.04 -6.78
C ASP A 157 22.74 -9.19 -6.04
N PRO A 158 22.14 -8.11 -5.53
CA PRO A 158 20.86 -8.18 -4.82
C PRO A 158 19.75 -8.76 -5.69
N PHE A 159 19.78 -8.58 -6.99
CA PHE A 159 18.80 -9.18 -7.88
C PHE A 159 18.96 -10.71 -7.96
N ASP A 160 20.15 -11.24 -7.87
CA ASP A 160 20.37 -12.69 -7.81
C ASP A 160 19.89 -13.30 -6.49
N ILE A 161 20.05 -12.58 -5.38
CA ILE A 161 19.46 -12.97 -4.10
C ILE A 161 17.91 -12.98 -4.23
N LEU A 162 17.33 -11.89 -4.76
CA LEU A 162 15.88 -11.77 -4.93
C LEU A 162 15.31 -12.90 -5.78
N ARG A 163 15.87 -13.13 -6.97
CA ARG A 163 15.35 -14.15 -7.89
C ARG A 163 15.49 -15.58 -7.36
N TYR A 164 16.41 -15.83 -6.43
CA TYR A 164 16.49 -17.11 -5.73
C TYR A 164 15.25 -17.37 -4.86
N TYR A 165 14.66 -16.32 -4.26
CA TYR A 165 13.48 -16.39 -3.39
C TYR A 165 12.17 -16.07 -4.11
N LEU A 166 12.21 -15.29 -5.18
CA LEU A 166 11.05 -14.95 -6.02
C LEU A 166 11.38 -15.32 -7.46
N ASN A 167 10.86 -16.43 -7.94
CA ASN A 167 11.20 -16.97 -9.25
C ASN A 167 10.77 -16.05 -10.41
N VAL A 168 11.57 -15.04 -10.69
CA VAL A 168 11.39 -14.07 -11.79
C VAL A 168 12.48 -14.22 -12.83
N LYS A 169 12.20 -13.89 -14.08
CA LYS A 169 13.18 -13.92 -15.17
C LYS A 169 14.31 -12.91 -14.93
N ASP A 170 15.55 -13.31 -15.19
CA ASP A 170 16.66 -12.37 -15.27
C ASP A 170 16.64 -11.66 -16.62
N ASN A 171 16.25 -10.41 -16.59
CA ASN A 171 16.25 -9.51 -17.75
C ASN A 171 16.36 -8.06 -17.26
N GLN A 172 16.73 -7.18 -18.18
CA GLN A 172 16.93 -5.76 -17.89
C GLN A 172 15.68 -5.10 -17.29
N TYR A 173 14.51 -5.46 -17.75
CA TYR A 173 13.25 -4.94 -17.25
C TYR A 173 13.05 -5.26 -15.76
N ASN A 174 13.15 -6.52 -15.36
CA ASN A 174 12.96 -6.93 -13.96
C ASN A 174 14.04 -6.31 -13.06
N ARG A 175 15.30 -6.24 -13.52
CA ARG A 175 16.36 -5.56 -12.76
C ARG A 175 16.02 -4.10 -12.48
N ILE A 176 15.48 -3.36 -13.46
CA ILE A 176 15.10 -1.96 -13.31
C ILE A 176 13.95 -1.81 -12.30
N ILE A 177 12.86 -2.58 -12.45
CA ILE A 177 11.66 -2.39 -11.62
C ILE A 177 11.89 -2.80 -10.17
N PHE A 178 12.63 -3.88 -9.91
CA PHE A 178 12.94 -4.32 -8.55
C PHE A 178 13.94 -3.40 -7.87
N ASP A 179 14.99 -2.94 -8.57
CA ASP A 179 15.92 -1.94 -8.05
C ASP A 179 15.17 -0.66 -7.64
N LEU A 180 14.35 -0.11 -8.53
CA LEU A 180 13.55 1.09 -8.24
C LEU A 180 12.60 0.88 -7.06
N PHE A 181 11.90 -0.25 -7.01
CA PHE A 181 10.92 -0.53 -5.97
C PHE A 181 11.58 -0.66 -4.59
N PHE A 182 12.65 -1.43 -4.48
CA PHE A 182 13.31 -1.66 -3.19
C PHE A 182 14.13 -0.47 -2.71
N ARG A 183 14.75 0.31 -3.61
CA ARG A 183 15.31 1.63 -3.26
C ARG A 183 14.22 2.58 -2.75
N GLY A 184 13.03 2.53 -3.34
CA GLY A 184 11.85 3.25 -2.85
C GLY A 184 11.43 2.81 -1.45
N ALA A 185 11.46 1.49 -1.16
CA ALA A 185 11.17 0.96 0.16
C ALA A 185 12.18 1.47 1.21
N VAL A 186 13.47 1.45 0.89
CA VAL A 186 14.53 2.03 1.75
C VAL A 186 14.28 3.53 1.98
N ALA A 187 14.07 4.29 0.89
CA ALA A 187 13.87 5.73 0.97
C ALA A 187 12.71 6.11 1.91
N LYS A 188 11.61 5.34 1.90
CA LYS A 188 10.45 5.56 2.77
C LYS A 188 10.76 5.40 4.26
N VAL A 189 11.75 4.60 4.63
CA VAL A 189 12.20 4.48 6.03
C VAL A 189 13.09 5.66 6.44
N PHE A 190 13.97 6.12 5.55
CA PHE A 190 14.87 7.23 5.86
C PHE A 190 14.20 8.59 5.77
N ASP A 191 13.32 8.79 4.79
CA ASP A 191 12.53 10.01 4.59
C ASP A 191 11.14 9.69 4.00
N PRO A 192 10.10 9.55 4.85
CA PRO A 192 8.73 9.30 4.38
C PRO A 192 8.17 10.41 3.48
N SER A 193 8.78 11.61 3.46
CA SER A 193 8.34 12.73 2.62
C SER A 193 8.72 12.59 1.15
N ILE A 194 9.67 11.71 0.84
CA ILE A 194 10.11 11.44 -0.54
C ILE A 194 8.92 10.95 -1.37
N LYS A 195 8.77 11.54 -2.57
CA LYS A 195 7.75 11.10 -3.51
C LYS A 195 8.14 9.74 -4.08
N PHE A 196 7.29 8.74 -3.84
CA PHE A 196 7.38 7.43 -4.42
C PHE A 196 5.96 6.94 -4.71
N ASP A 197 5.55 6.98 -5.96
CA ASP A 197 4.20 6.67 -6.43
C ASP A 197 4.18 5.42 -7.35
N PHE A 198 5.16 4.54 -7.21
CA PHE A 198 5.21 3.26 -7.89
C PHE A 198 4.58 2.15 -7.04
N VAL A 199 3.91 1.24 -7.73
CA VAL A 199 3.28 0.04 -7.18
C VAL A 199 3.92 -1.16 -7.86
N LEU A 200 4.29 -2.18 -7.10
CA LEU A 200 4.77 -3.43 -7.66
C LEU A 200 3.61 -4.40 -7.81
N ASP A 201 3.34 -4.80 -9.03
CA ASP A 201 2.32 -5.77 -9.38
C ASP A 201 2.95 -7.13 -9.68
N LEU A 202 2.50 -8.16 -8.97
CA LEU A 202 2.96 -9.52 -9.17
C LEU A 202 1.88 -10.34 -9.86
N THR A 203 2.18 -10.82 -11.06
CA THR A 203 1.31 -11.76 -11.78
C THR A 203 1.90 -13.17 -11.71
N GLY A 204 1.07 -14.18 -11.79
CA GLY A 204 1.50 -15.57 -11.80
C GLY A 204 0.52 -16.50 -11.10
N GLU A 205 0.69 -17.80 -11.31
CA GLU A 205 -0.19 -18.83 -10.76
C GLU A 205 -0.37 -18.73 -9.24
N GLN A 206 -1.47 -19.28 -8.75
CA GLN A 206 -1.71 -19.40 -7.32
C GLN A 206 -0.71 -20.37 -6.68
N GLY A 207 -0.27 -20.04 -5.45
CA GLY A 207 0.63 -20.90 -4.69
C GLY A 207 2.12 -20.81 -5.06
N VAL A 208 2.51 -19.83 -5.89
CA VAL A 208 3.95 -19.59 -6.22
C VAL A 208 4.71 -18.82 -5.14
N GLY A 209 4.07 -18.53 -4.00
CA GLY A 209 4.75 -17.90 -2.85
C GLY A 209 4.86 -16.37 -2.89
N LYS A 210 4.06 -15.67 -3.71
CA LYS A 210 4.11 -14.19 -3.83
C LYS A 210 3.97 -13.49 -2.47
N THR A 211 2.92 -13.78 -1.73
CA THR A 211 2.63 -13.16 -0.42
C THR A 211 3.70 -13.52 0.61
N GLN A 212 4.05 -14.81 0.72
CA GLN A 212 5.05 -15.30 1.65
C GLN A 212 6.45 -14.67 1.44
N PHE A 213 6.83 -14.40 0.18
CA PHE A 213 8.09 -13.73 -0.13
C PHE A 213 8.16 -12.34 0.53
N PHE A 214 7.12 -11.52 0.37
CA PHE A 214 7.11 -10.18 0.94
C PHE A 214 6.96 -10.18 2.46
N GLU A 215 6.11 -11.04 3.02
CA GLU A 215 5.97 -11.23 4.46
C GLU A 215 7.32 -11.54 5.12
N GLN A 216 8.08 -12.48 4.59
CA GLN A 216 9.39 -12.84 5.14
C GLN A 216 10.45 -11.76 4.91
N LEU A 217 10.48 -11.11 3.73
CA LEU A 217 11.48 -10.10 3.40
C LEU A 217 11.31 -8.83 4.26
N PHE A 218 10.06 -8.39 4.45
CA PHE A 218 9.74 -7.20 5.25
C PHE A 218 9.56 -7.49 6.75
N SER A 219 9.52 -8.77 7.15
CA SER A 219 9.15 -9.26 8.49
C SER A 219 7.67 -9.11 8.80
N ASP A 220 7.10 -10.11 9.47
CA ASP A 220 5.68 -10.15 9.89
C ASP A 220 5.28 -8.90 10.69
N GLN A 221 6.23 -8.31 11.41
CA GLN A 221 6.01 -7.10 12.21
C GLN A 221 5.71 -5.86 11.35
N TYR A 222 6.21 -5.82 10.10
CA TYR A 222 6.13 -4.66 9.21
C TYR A 222 5.49 -4.98 7.86
N PHE A 223 4.78 -6.09 7.79
CA PHE A 223 3.99 -6.52 6.65
C PHE A 223 2.51 -6.58 7.01
N THR A 224 1.64 -6.15 6.11
CA THR A 224 0.19 -6.30 6.28
C THR A 224 -0.52 -6.46 4.96
N THR A 225 -1.61 -7.23 4.98
CA THR A 225 -2.57 -7.28 3.89
C THR A 225 -3.71 -6.29 4.13
N VAL A 226 -4.35 -5.84 3.07
CA VAL A 226 -5.47 -4.89 3.14
C VAL A 226 -6.63 -5.34 2.26
N ASP A 227 -7.85 -5.07 2.74
CA ASP A 227 -9.08 -5.42 2.04
C ASP A 227 -9.76 -4.20 1.40
N THR A 228 -9.36 -2.99 1.78
CA THR A 228 -9.83 -1.73 1.21
C THR A 228 -8.74 -0.65 1.21
N LEU A 229 -8.88 0.36 0.33
CA LEU A 229 -7.99 1.52 0.31
C LEU A 229 -8.55 2.73 1.11
N THR A 230 -9.77 2.64 1.58
CA THR A 230 -10.52 3.80 2.12
C THR A 230 -10.92 3.66 3.56
N GLU A 231 -11.06 2.44 4.08
CA GLU A 231 -11.50 2.22 5.45
C GLU A 231 -10.47 2.67 6.48
N LYS A 232 -10.96 3.12 7.64
CA LYS A 232 -10.13 3.71 8.70
C LYS A 232 -9.17 2.70 9.31
N ASP A 233 -9.63 1.47 9.51
CA ASP A 233 -8.85 0.41 10.14
C ASP A 233 -7.73 -0.06 9.20
N ASP A 234 -8.01 -0.17 7.90
CA ASP A 234 -6.99 -0.48 6.90
C ASP A 234 -5.94 0.63 6.82
N LYS A 235 -6.37 1.90 6.80
CA LYS A 235 -5.44 3.05 6.82
C LYS A 235 -4.57 3.08 8.08
N ALA A 236 -5.13 2.75 9.23
CA ALA A 236 -4.38 2.64 10.49
C ALA A 236 -3.34 1.51 10.44
N ARG A 237 -3.69 0.37 9.83
CA ARG A 237 -2.74 -0.74 9.60
C ARG A 237 -1.64 -0.35 8.61
N MET A 238 -1.98 0.29 7.48
CA MET A 238 -1.02 0.69 6.45
C MET A 238 0.13 1.52 7.02
N VAL A 239 -0.15 2.56 7.82
CA VAL A 239 0.88 3.49 8.34
C VAL A 239 1.77 2.90 9.42
N ARG A 240 1.46 1.71 9.92
CA ARG A 240 2.28 0.96 10.88
C ARG A 240 3.20 -0.06 10.22
N ASN A 241 3.04 -0.27 8.93
CA ASN A 241 3.73 -1.30 8.18
C ASN A 241 4.65 -0.70 7.11
N TRP A 242 5.69 -1.42 6.74
CA TRP A 242 6.63 -1.03 5.71
C TRP A 242 6.22 -1.54 4.33
N CYS A 243 5.58 -2.72 4.29
CA CYS A 243 4.98 -3.29 3.09
C CYS A 243 3.47 -3.48 3.29
N VAL A 244 2.70 -2.86 2.42
CA VAL A 244 1.24 -3.03 2.33
C VAL A 244 0.95 -3.87 1.10
N PHE A 245 0.29 -4.99 1.28
CA PHE A 245 0.06 -5.99 0.25
C PHE A 245 -1.44 -6.14 -0.04
N ASP A 246 -1.83 -5.98 -1.29
CA ASP A 246 -3.19 -6.18 -1.79
C ASP A 246 -3.26 -7.56 -2.47
N ASP A 247 -3.57 -8.58 -1.69
CA ASP A 247 -3.64 -9.96 -2.16
C ASP A 247 -4.84 -10.16 -3.09
N GLU A 248 -4.63 -10.83 -4.22
CA GLU A 248 -5.63 -11.00 -5.28
C GLU A 248 -6.29 -9.67 -5.73
N MET A 249 -5.62 -8.54 -5.49
CA MET A 249 -6.12 -7.19 -5.79
C MET A 249 -7.51 -6.89 -5.20
N ILE A 250 -7.84 -7.45 -4.03
CA ILE A 250 -9.15 -7.31 -3.38
C ILE A 250 -9.45 -5.85 -3.07
N ALA A 251 -8.51 -5.13 -2.46
CA ALA A 251 -8.69 -3.73 -2.11
C ALA A 251 -8.78 -2.84 -3.36
N THR A 252 -7.94 -3.13 -4.37
CA THR A 252 -7.93 -2.40 -5.65
C THR A 252 -9.22 -2.58 -6.43
N ARG A 253 -9.77 -3.81 -6.50
CA ARG A 253 -11.03 -4.10 -7.22
C ARG A 253 -12.26 -3.46 -6.59
N LYS A 254 -12.26 -3.30 -5.26
CA LYS A 254 -13.34 -2.58 -4.55
C LYS A 254 -13.26 -1.07 -4.75
N ALA A 255 -12.11 -0.54 -5.09
CA ALA A 255 -11.89 0.88 -5.28
C ALA A 255 -12.19 1.32 -6.73
N SER A 256 -12.75 2.52 -6.90
CA SER A 256 -12.76 3.12 -8.23
C SER A 256 -11.32 3.44 -8.67
N PHE A 257 -11.08 3.48 -9.99
CA PHE A 257 -9.78 3.85 -10.53
C PHE A 257 -9.27 5.20 -10.00
N GLN A 258 -10.14 6.19 -9.87
CA GLN A 258 -9.78 7.50 -9.32
C GLN A 258 -9.31 7.41 -7.86
N VAL A 259 -9.93 6.56 -7.05
CA VAL A 259 -9.52 6.29 -5.66
C VAL A 259 -8.14 5.64 -5.63
N LEU A 260 -7.90 4.62 -6.47
CA LEU A 260 -6.60 3.97 -6.58
C LEU A 260 -5.51 4.97 -7.02
N LYS A 261 -5.77 5.74 -8.08
CA LYS A 261 -4.84 6.75 -8.57
C LYS A 261 -4.48 7.78 -7.50
N ARG A 262 -5.48 8.29 -6.79
CA ARG A 262 -5.29 9.20 -5.66
C ARG A 262 -4.50 8.52 -4.55
N PHE A 263 -4.90 7.31 -4.14
CA PHE A 263 -4.19 6.54 -3.12
C PHE A 263 -2.71 6.37 -3.47
N VAL A 264 -2.35 6.00 -4.69
CA VAL A 264 -0.95 5.83 -5.12
C VAL A 264 -0.19 7.17 -5.10
N THR A 265 -0.82 8.25 -5.57
CA THR A 265 -0.17 9.57 -5.76
C THR A 265 -0.03 10.37 -4.47
N ASP A 266 -0.98 10.25 -3.54
CA ASP A 266 -0.98 11.03 -2.30
C ASP A 266 0.20 10.64 -1.42
N ARG A 267 0.93 11.64 -0.91
CA ARG A 267 2.07 11.44 0.01
C ARG A 267 1.65 11.20 1.44
N LYS A 268 0.40 11.52 1.78
CA LYS A 268 -0.15 11.45 3.14
C LYS A 268 -1.38 10.56 3.16
N ILE A 269 -1.56 9.89 4.28
CA ILE A 269 -2.80 9.21 4.63
C ILE A 269 -3.47 9.98 5.75
N GLU A 270 -4.77 10.20 5.59
CA GLU A 270 -5.61 10.90 6.54
C GLU A 270 -6.68 9.93 7.05
N PHE A 271 -6.72 9.74 8.36
CA PHE A 271 -7.70 8.89 9.03
C PHE A 271 -7.88 9.33 10.47
N ARG A 272 -9.00 8.96 11.05
CA ARG A 272 -9.28 9.20 12.47
C ARG A 272 -9.10 7.90 13.24
N PRO A 273 -8.08 7.79 14.12
CA PRO A 273 -7.93 6.63 14.98
C PRO A 273 -9.18 6.43 15.85
N PRO A 274 -9.48 5.18 16.26
CA PRO A 274 -10.54 4.94 17.23
C PRO A 274 -10.35 5.81 18.47
N TYR A 275 -11.45 6.42 18.92
CA TYR A 275 -11.48 7.29 20.11
C TYR A 275 -10.65 8.59 20.05
N ALA A 276 -10.02 8.90 18.93
CA ALA A 276 -9.31 10.17 18.76
C ALA A 276 -10.28 11.34 18.56
N SER A 277 -9.96 12.50 19.14
CA SER A 277 -10.72 13.74 19.00
C SER A 277 -10.52 14.41 17.65
N SER A 278 -9.41 14.11 16.95
CA SER A 278 -9.04 14.72 15.67
C SER A 278 -8.51 13.69 14.66
N ASP A 279 -8.56 14.07 13.39
CA ASP A 279 -7.95 13.30 12.33
C ASP A 279 -6.42 13.38 12.43
N ARG A 280 -5.75 12.26 12.16
CA ARG A 280 -4.30 12.20 11.99
C ARG A 280 -3.97 12.22 10.50
N ARG A 281 -2.97 13.01 10.16
CA ARG A 281 -2.42 13.09 8.81
C ARG A 281 -0.95 12.68 8.87
N LEU A 282 -0.67 11.45 8.43
CA LEU A 282 0.66 10.86 8.48
C LEU A 282 1.25 10.75 7.07
N MET A 283 2.57 10.87 6.96
CA MET A 283 3.27 10.56 5.71
C MET A 283 3.16 9.06 5.42
N LYS A 284 3.04 8.70 4.14
CA LYS A 284 3.17 7.31 3.73
C LYS A 284 4.63 6.86 3.90
N ASN A 285 4.84 5.99 4.85
CA ASN A 285 6.12 5.38 5.17
C ASN A 285 6.27 3.96 4.61
N PHE A 286 5.37 3.53 3.74
CA PHE A 286 5.30 2.18 3.20
C PHE A 286 5.38 2.16 1.67
N VAL A 287 5.66 0.99 1.14
CA VAL A 287 5.49 0.64 -0.28
C VAL A 287 4.25 -0.22 -0.46
N PHE A 288 3.65 -0.16 -1.67
CA PHE A 288 2.44 -0.88 -1.99
C PHE A 288 2.72 -1.95 -3.04
N VAL A 289 2.33 -3.18 -2.73
CA VAL A 289 2.45 -4.35 -3.60
C VAL A 289 1.06 -4.90 -3.86
N ARG A 290 0.80 -5.31 -5.09
CA ARG A 290 -0.43 -6.02 -5.46
C ARG A 290 -0.08 -7.37 -6.08
N ALA A 291 -0.91 -8.36 -5.86
CA ALA A 291 -0.76 -9.67 -6.49
C ALA A 291 -2.05 -10.10 -7.18
N THR A 292 -1.92 -10.79 -8.31
CA THR A 292 -3.05 -11.41 -9.01
C THR A 292 -2.60 -12.64 -9.77
N ASN A 293 -3.53 -13.55 -10.02
CA ASN A 293 -3.37 -14.69 -10.92
C ASN A 293 -3.99 -14.44 -12.31
N GLN A 294 -4.62 -13.27 -12.51
CA GLN A 294 -5.21 -12.89 -13.79
C GLN A 294 -4.17 -12.19 -14.67
N PRO A 295 -3.99 -12.62 -15.93
CA PRO A 295 -3.05 -11.98 -16.85
C PRO A 295 -3.51 -10.59 -17.26
N ASP A 296 -4.83 -10.39 -17.44
CA ASP A 296 -5.41 -9.16 -17.94
C ASP A 296 -6.13 -8.43 -16.80
N TYR A 297 -5.48 -7.46 -16.17
CA TYR A 297 -6.03 -6.77 -15.01
C TYR A 297 -5.86 -5.25 -15.03
N LEU A 298 -5.05 -4.72 -15.94
CA LEU A 298 -4.83 -3.27 -16.06
C LEU A 298 -5.93 -2.62 -16.92
N ASN A 299 -6.82 -1.89 -16.27
CA ASN A 299 -8.04 -1.34 -16.90
C ASN A 299 -7.93 0.12 -17.37
N ASP A 300 -6.76 0.79 -17.23
CA ASP A 300 -6.69 2.23 -17.50
C ASP A 300 -5.70 2.65 -18.57
N LEU A 301 -6.14 3.59 -19.38
CA LEU A 301 -5.37 4.19 -20.49
C LEU A 301 -4.48 5.38 -20.05
N THR A 302 -4.63 5.93 -18.83
CA THR A 302 -4.04 7.25 -18.51
C THR A 302 -3.18 7.34 -17.25
N GLY A 303 -3.07 6.28 -16.46
CA GLY A 303 -2.34 6.29 -15.17
C GLY A 303 -1.31 5.20 -14.99
N GLU A 304 -1.08 4.37 -15.98
CA GLU A 304 -0.39 3.08 -15.89
C GLU A 304 1.13 3.15 -15.62
N ARG A 305 1.77 4.29 -15.83
CA ARG A 305 3.22 4.45 -15.62
C ARG A 305 3.69 4.13 -14.20
N ARG A 306 2.78 4.04 -13.24
CA ARG A 306 3.08 3.77 -11.83
C ARG A 306 3.14 2.29 -11.48
N PHE A 307 2.58 1.42 -12.32
CA PHE A 307 2.51 -0.01 -12.06
C PHE A 307 3.70 -0.73 -12.68
N LEU A 308 4.50 -1.36 -11.82
CA LEU A 308 5.69 -2.13 -12.17
C LEU A 308 5.29 -3.62 -12.16
N VAL A 309 5.05 -4.20 -13.33
CA VAL A 309 4.51 -5.56 -13.44
C VAL A 309 5.62 -6.59 -13.49
N ALA A 310 5.63 -7.55 -12.57
CA ALA A 310 6.56 -8.67 -12.56
C ALA A 310 5.81 -10.01 -12.63
N GLU A 311 6.20 -10.86 -13.54
CA GLU A 311 5.67 -12.22 -13.65
C GLU A 311 6.50 -13.18 -12.79
N VAL A 312 5.82 -13.89 -11.89
CA VAL A 312 6.40 -14.89 -10.99
C VAL A 312 6.04 -16.28 -11.51
N PHE A 313 7.05 -17.09 -11.77
CA PHE A 313 6.86 -18.40 -12.38
C PHE A 313 6.80 -19.50 -11.33
N LYS A 314 6.02 -20.54 -11.64
CA LYS A 314 6.01 -21.76 -10.86
C LYS A 314 7.25 -22.58 -11.17
N ASP A 315 7.97 -22.96 -10.15
CA ASP A 315 9.05 -23.93 -10.24
C ASP A 315 8.80 -25.05 -9.22
N ASN A 316 8.84 -26.29 -9.66
CA ASN A 316 8.62 -27.46 -8.79
C ASN A 316 9.65 -27.57 -7.67
N SER A 317 10.86 -26.96 -7.84
CA SER A 317 11.89 -26.87 -6.83
C SER A 317 11.68 -25.70 -5.84
N TYR A 318 10.72 -24.81 -6.14
CA TYR A 318 10.60 -23.47 -5.54
C TYR A 318 9.60 -23.38 -4.39
N ARG A 319 8.86 -24.43 -4.04
CA ARG A 319 7.80 -24.35 -3.04
C ARG A 319 8.24 -23.62 -1.77
N GLY A 320 8.04 -22.28 -1.75
CA GLY A 320 8.18 -21.45 -0.56
C GLY A 320 9.57 -21.49 0.08
N ARG A 321 10.62 -21.15 -0.66
CA ARG A 321 11.96 -20.98 -0.06
C ARG A 321 11.88 -19.97 1.06
N LYS A 322 12.21 -20.41 2.27
CA LYS A 322 12.25 -19.54 3.42
C LYS A 322 13.52 -18.68 3.36
N TRP A 323 13.34 -17.35 3.46
CA TRP A 323 14.48 -16.44 3.54
C TRP A 323 15.41 -16.82 4.69
N SER A 324 16.73 -16.93 4.38
CA SER A 324 17.71 -16.94 5.44
C SER A 324 17.91 -15.53 5.98
N GLU A 325 18.13 -15.39 7.27
CA GLU A 325 18.39 -14.06 7.86
C GLU A 325 19.64 -13.42 7.24
N LYS A 326 20.64 -14.22 6.92
CA LYS A 326 21.86 -13.75 6.24
C LYS A 326 21.57 -13.13 4.88
N ASP A 327 20.77 -13.80 4.02
CA ASP A 327 20.45 -13.28 2.69
C ASP A 327 19.49 -12.07 2.78
N ARG A 328 18.55 -12.08 3.73
CA ARG A 328 17.65 -10.95 3.99
C ARG A 328 18.45 -9.70 4.38
N ARG A 329 19.41 -9.83 5.29
CA ARG A 329 20.25 -8.72 5.73
C ARG A 329 21.20 -8.26 4.61
N ALA A 330 21.79 -9.20 3.86
CA ALA A 330 22.63 -8.88 2.70
C ALA A 330 21.84 -8.14 1.60
N PHE A 331 20.63 -8.60 1.31
CA PHE A 331 19.73 -7.93 0.34
C PHE A 331 19.41 -6.49 0.76
N TRP A 332 18.97 -6.28 2.00
CA TRP A 332 18.67 -4.94 2.48
C TRP A 332 19.89 -4.03 2.56
N GLY A 333 21.04 -4.56 2.96
CA GLY A 333 22.31 -3.82 2.97
C GLY A 333 22.72 -3.35 1.58
N ALA A 334 22.59 -4.23 0.56
CA ALA A 334 22.80 -3.87 -0.83
C ALA A 334 21.82 -2.78 -1.31
N MET A 335 20.54 -2.87 -0.92
CA MET A 335 19.54 -1.87 -1.30
C MET A 335 19.77 -0.51 -0.65
N VAL A 336 20.24 -0.45 0.60
CA VAL A 336 20.64 0.81 1.25
C VAL A 336 21.84 1.42 0.52
N THR A 337 22.86 0.62 0.20
CA THR A 337 24.03 1.06 -0.57
C THR A 337 23.63 1.60 -1.94
N ALA A 338 22.77 0.89 -2.67
CA ALA A 338 22.26 1.32 -3.97
C ALA A 338 21.44 2.64 -3.86
N TRP A 339 20.60 2.78 -2.84
CA TRP A 339 19.86 4.01 -2.61
C TRP A 339 20.77 5.19 -2.27
N ARG A 340 21.80 5.01 -1.46
CA ARG A 340 22.78 6.08 -1.15
C ARG A 340 23.55 6.50 -2.38
N ALA A 341 23.94 5.55 -3.24
CA ALA A 341 24.62 5.83 -4.49
C ALA A 341 23.74 6.58 -5.51
N ASN A 342 22.43 6.31 -5.52
CA ASN A 342 21.48 6.99 -6.39
C ASN A 342 20.13 7.19 -5.68
N GLN A 343 19.91 8.37 -5.12
CA GLN A 343 18.67 8.73 -4.43
C GLN A 343 17.53 9.09 -5.38
N THR A 344 17.77 9.13 -6.69
CA THR A 344 16.75 9.41 -7.69
C THR A 344 15.82 8.22 -7.83
N LEU A 345 14.52 8.45 -7.57
CA LEU A 345 13.45 7.45 -7.67
C LEU A 345 12.55 7.73 -8.88
N THR A 346 13.17 8.09 -10.01
CA THR A 346 12.49 8.32 -11.29
C THR A 346 13.09 7.41 -12.36
N LEU A 347 12.32 7.17 -13.39
CA LEU A 347 12.76 6.41 -14.57
C LEU A 347 13.29 7.38 -15.63
N SER A 348 14.28 6.96 -16.40
CA SER A 348 14.65 7.63 -17.64
C SER A 348 13.63 7.35 -18.73
N ASP A 349 13.61 8.16 -19.79
CA ASP A 349 12.68 7.97 -20.93
C ASP A 349 12.79 6.58 -21.57
N SER A 350 14.01 6.04 -21.69
CA SER A 350 14.24 4.68 -22.19
C SER A 350 13.71 3.60 -21.26
N GLN A 351 13.82 3.79 -19.94
CA GLN A 351 13.26 2.87 -18.94
C GLN A 351 11.74 2.95 -18.92
N GLU A 352 11.15 4.16 -19.01
CA GLU A 352 9.70 4.34 -19.13
C GLU A 352 9.15 3.66 -20.38
N HIS A 353 9.83 3.80 -21.52
CA HIS A 353 9.43 3.12 -22.76
C HIS A 353 9.45 1.59 -22.62
N LEU A 354 10.51 1.02 -22.03
CA LEU A 354 10.60 -0.41 -21.79
C LEU A 354 9.48 -0.90 -20.86
N ILE A 355 9.19 -0.17 -19.79
CA ILE A 355 8.14 -0.52 -18.84
C ILE A 355 6.76 -0.41 -19.50
N ASN A 356 6.52 0.59 -20.33
CA ASN A 356 5.27 0.75 -21.08
C ASN A 356 5.06 -0.44 -22.03
N THR A 357 6.09 -0.86 -22.76
CA THR A 357 6.02 -2.01 -23.69
C THR A 357 5.63 -3.31 -22.97
N VAL A 358 6.15 -3.52 -21.77
CA VAL A 358 5.79 -4.71 -20.99
C VAL A 358 4.35 -4.61 -20.47
N ARG A 359 3.94 -3.45 -19.94
CA ARG A 359 2.58 -3.23 -19.42
C ARG A 359 1.47 -3.44 -20.44
N GLU A 360 1.73 -3.09 -21.70
CA GLU A 360 0.76 -3.33 -22.80
C GLU A 360 0.26 -4.78 -22.84
N ARG A 361 1.09 -5.75 -22.43
CA ARG A 361 0.73 -7.18 -22.42
C ARG A 361 -0.27 -7.57 -21.32
N TYR A 362 -0.43 -6.72 -20.32
CA TYR A 362 -1.31 -6.95 -19.15
C TYR A 362 -2.56 -6.08 -19.15
N LYS A 363 -2.77 -5.34 -20.24
CA LYS A 363 -3.99 -4.57 -20.41
C LYS A 363 -5.17 -5.50 -20.64
N VAL A 364 -6.27 -5.20 -20.00
CA VAL A 364 -7.55 -5.84 -20.32
C VAL A 364 -7.88 -5.54 -21.78
N ILE A 365 -8.02 -6.60 -22.56
CA ILE A 365 -8.54 -6.48 -23.91
C ILE A 365 -10.00 -6.08 -23.78
N ASP A 366 -10.31 -4.85 -24.15
CA ASP A 366 -11.68 -4.36 -24.18
C ASP A 366 -12.30 -4.75 -25.52
N ASP A 367 -13.07 -5.83 -25.52
CA ASP A 367 -13.71 -6.38 -26.72
C ASP A 367 -14.48 -5.30 -27.51
N GLU A 368 -15.10 -4.33 -26.81
CA GLU A 368 -15.82 -3.26 -27.47
C GLU A 368 -14.89 -2.26 -28.17
N LEU A 369 -13.73 -1.96 -27.57
CA LEU A 369 -12.73 -1.07 -28.16
C LEU A 369 -11.97 -1.76 -29.29
N GLU A 370 -11.61 -3.02 -29.13
CA GLU A 370 -10.99 -3.81 -30.22
C GLU A 370 -11.92 -3.97 -31.41
N ALA A 371 -13.19 -4.30 -31.14
CA ALA A 371 -14.22 -4.38 -32.17
C ALA A 371 -14.45 -3.02 -32.84
N LEU A 372 -14.34 -1.90 -32.09
CA LEU A 372 -14.43 -0.56 -32.66
C LEU A 372 -13.32 -0.29 -33.68
N GLU A 373 -12.06 -0.63 -33.37
CA GLU A 373 -10.94 -0.47 -34.29
C GLU A 373 -11.15 -1.29 -35.57
N ARG A 374 -11.52 -2.56 -35.44
CA ARG A 374 -11.85 -3.41 -36.56
C ARG A 374 -13.04 -2.86 -37.38
N TYR A 375 -14.09 -2.38 -36.68
CA TYR A 375 -15.26 -1.79 -37.32
C TYR A 375 -14.91 -0.52 -38.13
N LEU A 376 -14.06 0.35 -37.62
CA LEU A 376 -13.63 1.59 -38.27
C LEU A 376 -12.73 1.32 -39.49
N SER A 377 -11.97 0.23 -39.49
CA SER A 377 -11.11 -0.19 -40.62
C SER A 377 -11.84 -0.95 -41.70
N THR A 378 -13.08 -1.38 -41.45
CA THR A 378 -13.87 -2.20 -42.41
C THR A 378 -14.39 -1.34 -43.55
N THR A 379 -14.17 -1.82 -44.78
CA THR A 379 -14.83 -1.25 -45.98
C THR A 379 -16.27 -1.76 -46.07
N TYR A 380 -17.13 -0.99 -46.68
CA TYR A 380 -18.53 -1.37 -46.90
C TYR A 380 -19.05 -0.83 -48.22
N PRO A 381 -20.09 -1.47 -48.82
CA PRO A 381 -20.71 -0.95 -50.05
C PRO A 381 -21.35 0.43 -49.85
N GLU A 382 -21.04 1.39 -50.70
CA GLU A 382 -21.47 2.79 -50.58
C GLU A 382 -22.97 2.95 -50.32
N ARG A 383 -23.81 2.11 -50.99
CA ARG A 383 -25.27 2.15 -50.84
C ARG A 383 -25.83 1.19 -49.77
N MET A 384 -24.98 0.63 -48.91
CA MET A 384 -25.39 -0.35 -47.86
C MET A 384 -26.54 0.13 -46.98
N TYR A 385 -26.57 1.42 -46.71
CA TYR A 385 -27.62 2.06 -45.88
C TYR A 385 -28.79 2.66 -46.69
N PHE A 386 -28.71 2.65 -48.03
CA PHE A 386 -29.76 3.20 -48.91
C PHE A 386 -30.63 2.13 -49.56
N ALA A 387 -30.08 0.97 -49.83
CA ALA A 387 -30.80 -0.14 -50.41
C ALA A 387 -31.72 -0.81 -49.36
N PRO A 388 -32.77 -1.53 -49.76
CA PRO A 388 -33.59 -2.32 -48.88
C PRO A 388 -32.82 -3.57 -48.40
N ILE A 389 -31.65 -3.37 -47.80
CA ILE A 389 -30.87 -4.39 -47.15
C ILE A 389 -31.46 -4.57 -45.76
N ASN A 390 -31.88 -5.79 -45.43
CA ASN A 390 -32.33 -6.09 -44.10
C ASN A 390 -31.16 -6.04 -43.07
N ASP A 391 -31.47 -5.76 -41.84
CA ASP A 391 -30.48 -5.66 -40.76
C ASP A 391 -29.63 -6.94 -40.65
N GLY A 392 -30.20 -8.12 -40.95
CA GLY A 392 -29.50 -9.41 -40.89
C GLY A 392 -28.36 -9.50 -41.92
N LEU A 393 -28.60 -9.18 -43.19
CA LEU A 393 -27.57 -9.21 -44.23
C LEU A 393 -26.44 -8.21 -43.94
N ARG A 394 -26.81 -7.02 -43.47
CA ARG A 394 -25.83 -6.00 -43.08
C ARG A 394 -24.93 -6.43 -41.95
N ARG A 395 -25.48 -7.07 -40.93
CA ARG A 395 -24.75 -7.64 -39.81
C ARG A 395 -23.80 -8.75 -40.24
N THR A 396 -24.29 -9.70 -41.04
CA THR A 396 -23.46 -10.80 -41.55
C THR A 396 -22.30 -10.25 -42.35
N TYR A 397 -22.56 -9.29 -43.25
CA TYR A 397 -21.50 -8.66 -44.01
C TYR A 397 -20.43 -8.01 -43.14
N ILE A 398 -20.84 -7.20 -42.17
CA ILE A 398 -19.92 -6.50 -41.26
C ILE A 398 -19.13 -7.51 -40.43
N TYR A 399 -19.80 -8.52 -39.90
CA TYR A 399 -19.17 -9.57 -39.12
C TYR A 399 -18.08 -10.30 -39.91
N GLU A 400 -18.40 -10.75 -41.12
CA GLU A 400 -17.46 -11.46 -41.99
C GLU A 400 -16.27 -10.54 -42.38
N MET A 401 -16.53 -9.31 -42.77
CA MET A 401 -15.47 -8.37 -43.09
C MET A 401 -14.57 -8.05 -41.92
N MET A 402 -15.11 -7.93 -40.69
CA MET A 402 -14.33 -7.66 -39.49
C MET A 402 -13.45 -8.86 -39.05
N ASN A 403 -13.93 -10.08 -39.25
CA ASN A 403 -13.25 -11.29 -38.74
C ASN A 403 -12.41 -11.99 -39.78
N ASN A 404 -12.83 -11.98 -41.04
CA ASN A 404 -12.20 -12.71 -42.17
C ASN A 404 -11.58 -11.81 -43.22
N GLY A 405 -11.82 -10.50 -43.16
CA GLY A 405 -11.36 -9.54 -44.19
C GLY A 405 -12.09 -9.65 -45.53
N ALA A 406 -13.02 -10.60 -45.63
CA ALA A 406 -13.80 -10.90 -46.84
C ALA A 406 -15.23 -11.28 -46.48
N TYR A 407 -16.19 -11.06 -47.34
CA TYR A 407 -17.56 -11.52 -47.13
C TYR A 407 -17.69 -13.00 -47.55
N LEU A 408 -17.93 -13.86 -46.57
CA LEU A 408 -18.06 -15.32 -46.79
C LEU A 408 -19.53 -15.73 -46.81
N ASN A 409 -19.84 -16.74 -47.65
CA ASN A 409 -21.16 -17.43 -47.66
C ASN A 409 -21.22 -18.48 -46.53
N GLY A 410 -22.39 -19.10 -46.38
CA GLY A 410 -22.59 -20.15 -45.42
C GLY A 410 -21.70 -21.42 -45.57
N ASN A 411 -20.98 -21.53 -46.66
CA ASN A 411 -20.02 -22.62 -46.95
C ASN A 411 -18.56 -22.16 -46.75
N GLY A 412 -18.32 -20.92 -46.32
CA GLY A 412 -16.97 -20.38 -46.10
C GLY A 412 -16.26 -19.91 -47.36
N GLU A 413 -16.98 -19.75 -48.51
CA GLU A 413 -16.42 -19.26 -49.79
C GLU A 413 -16.59 -17.77 -49.87
N GLU A 414 -15.55 -17.04 -50.40
CA GLU A 414 -15.61 -15.62 -50.60
C GLU A 414 -16.64 -15.26 -51.68
N VAL A 415 -17.58 -14.41 -51.31
CA VAL A 415 -18.64 -13.93 -52.22
C VAL A 415 -18.42 -12.43 -52.52
N LYS A 416 -18.27 -12.11 -53.79
CA LYS A 416 -18.23 -10.69 -54.20
C LYS A 416 -19.62 -10.09 -54.06
N ILE A 417 -19.69 -8.96 -53.40
CA ILE A 417 -20.94 -8.21 -53.32
C ILE A 417 -21.32 -7.65 -54.65
N ASP A 418 -22.63 -7.63 -54.96
CA ASP A 418 -23.15 -7.04 -56.20
C ASP A 418 -22.98 -5.50 -56.19
N THR A 419 -21.87 -5.03 -56.78
CA THR A 419 -21.55 -3.59 -56.82
C THR A 419 -22.52 -2.81 -57.68
N ALA A 420 -23.18 -3.42 -58.68
CA ALA A 420 -24.22 -2.76 -59.48
C ALA A 420 -25.41 -2.35 -58.59
N LYS A 421 -25.75 -3.22 -57.63
CA LYS A 421 -26.87 -3.01 -56.69
C LYS A 421 -26.49 -2.18 -55.49
N TYR A 422 -25.33 -2.45 -54.89
CA TYR A 422 -24.95 -1.94 -53.56
C TYR A 422 -23.88 -0.83 -53.63
N GLY A 423 -23.34 -0.49 -54.78
CA GLY A 423 -22.26 0.46 -54.97
C GLY A 423 -20.87 -0.14 -54.72
N GLU A 424 -19.83 0.60 -55.00
CA GLU A 424 -18.44 0.23 -54.80
C GLU A 424 -18.13 0.14 -53.29
N LEU A 425 -17.08 -0.63 -52.97
CA LEU A 425 -16.58 -0.70 -51.57
C LEU A 425 -15.85 0.59 -51.23
N VAL A 426 -16.33 1.24 -50.18
CA VAL A 426 -15.75 2.47 -49.68
C VAL A 426 -15.24 2.30 -48.25
N PRO A 427 -14.17 3.01 -47.86
CA PRO A 427 -13.71 3.04 -46.49
C PRO A 427 -14.77 3.66 -45.57
N ARG A 428 -14.76 3.27 -44.30
CA ARG A 428 -15.71 3.82 -43.32
C ARG A 428 -15.33 5.25 -42.92
N GLU A 429 -16.14 6.20 -43.34
CA GLU A 429 -15.98 7.62 -43.04
C GLU A 429 -17.02 8.16 -42.04
N LYS A 430 -17.99 7.33 -41.69
CA LYS A 430 -19.08 7.67 -40.76
C LYS A 430 -19.32 6.53 -39.79
N MET A 431 -19.60 6.87 -38.53
CA MET A 431 -19.90 5.94 -37.48
C MET A 431 -20.95 6.49 -36.52
N SER A 432 -21.93 5.68 -36.19
CA SER A 432 -22.87 5.94 -35.10
C SER A 432 -22.69 4.90 -34.01
N ILE A 433 -22.67 5.33 -32.74
CA ILE A 433 -22.51 4.40 -31.60
C ILE A 433 -23.66 3.39 -31.57
N ALA A 434 -24.88 3.85 -31.82
CA ALA A 434 -26.04 2.95 -31.84
C ALA A 434 -25.96 1.91 -32.93
N LEU A 435 -25.51 2.31 -34.16
CA LEU A 435 -25.31 1.36 -35.26
C LEU A 435 -24.16 0.39 -35.02
N PHE A 436 -23.07 0.86 -34.45
CA PHE A 436 -21.95 0.02 -34.05
C PHE A 436 -22.39 -1.12 -33.12
N PHE A 437 -23.08 -0.79 -32.02
CA PHE A 437 -23.57 -1.81 -31.10
C PHE A 437 -24.63 -2.73 -31.73
N LYS A 438 -25.49 -2.19 -32.55
CA LYS A 438 -26.50 -2.95 -33.25
C LYS A 438 -25.89 -3.92 -34.30
N GLU A 439 -24.88 -3.49 -35.04
CA GLU A 439 -24.27 -4.26 -36.10
C GLU A 439 -23.25 -5.26 -35.63
N VAL A 440 -22.49 -4.96 -34.55
CA VAL A 440 -21.41 -5.79 -34.06
C VAL A 440 -21.86 -6.69 -32.90
N PHE A 441 -22.58 -6.13 -31.94
CA PHE A 441 -22.94 -6.81 -30.68
C PHE A 441 -24.41 -7.22 -30.58
N LEU A 442 -25.23 -6.94 -31.58
CA LEU A 442 -26.69 -7.20 -31.57
C LEU A 442 -27.43 -6.46 -30.44
N ILE A 443 -26.92 -5.33 -30.01
CA ILE A 443 -27.47 -4.49 -28.94
C ILE A 443 -28.21 -3.31 -29.59
N ASP A 444 -29.54 -3.28 -29.49
CA ASP A 444 -30.32 -2.17 -30.05
C ASP A 444 -30.21 -0.87 -29.29
N LYS A 445 -30.00 -0.95 -27.95
CA LYS A 445 -29.83 0.20 -27.06
C LYS A 445 -28.63 -0.02 -26.14
N PRO A 446 -27.45 0.53 -26.48
CA PRO A 446 -26.28 0.45 -25.61
C PRO A 446 -26.51 1.21 -24.30
N THR A 447 -25.94 0.68 -23.23
CA THR A 447 -26.04 1.31 -21.90
C THR A 447 -25.35 2.69 -21.88
N PRO A 448 -25.69 3.56 -20.90
CA PRO A 448 -25.00 4.84 -20.74
C PRO A 448 -23.47 4.70 -20.60
N GLN A 449 -23.01 3.64 -19.94
CA GLN A 449 -21.58 3.35 -19.75
C GLN A 449 -20.90 2.99 -21.09
N GLN A 450 -21.51 2.09 -21.88
CA GLN A 450 -21.03 1.72 -23.22
C GLN A 450 -20.98 2.93 -24.15
N ASN A 451 -22.03 3.76 -24.16
CA ASN A 451 -22.06 5.01 -24.94
C ASN A 451 -20.93 5.96 -24.52
N ALA A 452 -20.69 6.14 -23.21
CA ALA A 452 -19.64 7.02 -22.71
C ALA A 452 -18.25 6.50 -23.09
N LYS A 453 -18.01 5.19 -23.00
CA LYS A 453 -16.76 4.52 -23.35
C LYS A 453 -16.41 4.75 -24.82
N ILE A 454 -17.30 4.37 -25.75
CA ILE A 454 -17.06 4.53 -27.20
C ILE A 454 -16.93 6.00 -27.60
N ARG A 455 -17.72 6.88 -26.98
CA ARG A 455 -17.59 8.32 -27.22
C ARG A 455 -16.23 8.87 -26.79
N LEU A 456 -15.70 8.39 -25.66
CA LEU A 456 -14.37 8.78 -25.18
C LEU A 456 -13.27 8.29 -26.12
N ALA A 457 -13.33 7.02 -26.55
CA ALA A 457 -12.39 6.43 -27.50
C ALA A 457 -12.38 7.19 -28.83
N MET A 458 -13.55 7.52 -29.37
CA MET A 458 -13.69 8.28 -30.61
C MET A 458 -13.17 9.72 -30.50
N ARG A 459 -13.33 10.38 -29.36
CA ARG A 459 -12.75 11.73 -29.12
C ARG A 459 -11.23 11.73 -29.08
N GLY A 460 -10.60 10.64 -28.71
CA GLY A 460 -9.14 10.47 -28.77
C GLY A 460 -8.60 10.33 -30.19
N LYS A 461 -9.46 10.11 -31.20
CA LYS A 461 -9.08 9.97 -32.62
C LYS A 461 -9.17 11.32 -33.31
N HIS A 462 -8.05 12.02 -33.50
CA HIS A 462 -8.00 13.35 -34.12
C HIS A 462 -8.56 13.43 -35.54
N THR A 463 -8.65 12.30 -36.21
CA THR A 463 -9.21 12.20 -37.56
C THR A 463 -10.74 12.07 -37.61
N TRP A 464 -11.41 12.08 -36.44
CA TRP A 464 -12.86 11.90 -36.34
C TRP A 464 -13.50 13.04 -35.53
N GLU A 465 -14.55 13.66 -36.11
CA GLU A 465 -15.29 14.73 -35.48
C GLU A 465 -16.73 14.30 -35.15
N TYR A 466 -17.22 14.69 -33.96
CA TYR A 466 -18.60 14.42 -33.56
C TYR A 466 -19.56 15.37 -34.30
N LYS A 467 -20.58 14.79 -34.95
CA LYS A 467 -21.69 15.52 -35.59
C LYS A 467 -23.01 15.12 -34.94
N LYS A 468 -23.84 16.11 -34.61
CA LYS A 468 -25.19 15.87 -34.07
C LYS A 468 -26.13 15.25 -35.11
N ASN A 469 -25.87 15.42 -36.38
CA ASN A 469 -26.73 14.98 -37.46
C ASN A 469 -25.89 14.39 -38.62
N ILE A 470 -25.76 13.07 -38.65
CA ILE A 470 -25.14 12.31 -39.75
C ILE A 470 -26.21 11.42 -40.34
N LYS A 471 -26.24 11.34 -41.67
CA LYS A 471 -27.19 10.48 -42.37
C LYS A 471 -26.58 9.12 -42.72
N PHE A 472 -27.23 8.07 -42.29
CA PHE A 472 -27.05 6.69 -42.73
C PHE A 472 -28.28 6.31 -43.56
N GLY A 473 -28.14 6.30 -44.88
CA GLY A 473 -29.29 6.23 -45.74
C GLY A 473 -30.21 7.45 -45.58
N ARG A 474 -31.48 7.18 -45.29
CA ARG A 474 -32.51 8.20 -45.06
C ARG A 474 -32.67 8.60 -43.56
N THR A 475 -31.99 7.90 -42.64
CA THR A 475 -32.17 8.09 -41.22
C THR A 475 -31.09 9.00 -40.62
N PRO A 476 -31.46 10.17 -40.10
CA PRO A 476 -30.50 11.02 -39.40
C PRO A 476 -30.21 10.45 -38.00
N THR A 477 -28.95 10.44 -37.59
CA THR A 477 -28.52 10.05 -36.26
C THR A 477 -27.31 10.86 -35.81
N SER A 478 -26.99 10.85 -34.54
CA SER A 478 -25.74 11.42 -34.05
C SER A 478 -24.59 10.42 -34.18
N GLY A 479 -23.39 10.93 -34.44
CA GLY A 479 -22.24 10.05 -34.60
C GLY A 479 -20.93 10.80 -34.87
N PHE A 480 -19.97 10.11 -35.41
CA PHE A 480 -18.66 10.64 -35.81
C PHE A 480 -18.47 10.54 -37.30
N GLN A 481 -17.81 11.52 -37.83
CA GLN A 481 -17.43 11.59 -39.25
C GLN A 481 -15.94 11.84 -39.36
N LYS A 482 -15.28 11.10 -40.26
CA LYS A 482 -13.87 11.29 -40.55
C LYS A 482 -13.67 12.66 -41.20
N VAL A 483 -12.71 13.44 -40.67
CA VAL A 483 -12.28 14.71 -41.28
C VAL A 483 -11.01 14.42 -42.07
N GLY A 484 -10.93 14.95 -43.28
CA GLY A 484 -9.70 14.84 -44.07
C GLY A 484 -8.55 15.49 -43.30
N GLU A 485 -7.36 14.93 -43.44
CA GLU A 485 -6.14 15.63 -43.04
C GLU A 485 -6.13 16.95 -43.79
N SER A 486 -6.29 18.05 -43.07
CA SER A 486 -5.95 19.37 -43.62
C SER A 486 -4.44 19.38 -43.85
N GLU A 487 -4.02 19.46 -45.10
CA GLU A 487 -2.65 19.69 -45.54
C GLU A 487 -1.99 20.85 -44.81
#